data_0d54397c944e518f62e6ef7b4e2b3b8c
#
_entry.id   0d54397c944e518f62e6ef7b4e2b3b8c
#
_cell.length_a   1.000
_cell.length_b   1.000
_cell.length_c   1.000
_cell.angle_alpha   90.00
_cell.angle_beta   90.00
_cell.angle_gamma   90.00
#
_symmetry.space_group_name_H-M   'P 1'
#
loop_
_entity.id
_entity.type
_entity.pdbx_description
1 polymer ?
#
loop_
_entity_poly.entity_id
_entity_poly.type
_entity_poly.pdbx_seq_one_letter_code
_entity_poly.pdbx_strand_id
1 'polypeptide(L)' 'MTVETKFDIGKIVYVLTCKGIESFAIQEIRINRGIINRFCIKPYEWTTIQYYMNGQWYDEDKLHATKEELIKTL' A
#
# COMPACT_ATOMS: atom_id res chain seq x y z
N MET A 1 17.67 -9.16 -3.82
CA MET A 1 16.25 -9.57 -3.83
C MET A 1 15.40 -8.44 -4.40
N THR A 2 14.54 -8.77 -5.34
CA THR A 2 13.70 -7.77 -5.98
C THR A 2 12.39 -7.63 -5.20
N VAL A 3 11.98 -6.39 -4.94
CA VAL A 3 10.68 -6.14 -4.31
C VAL A 3 9.69 -5.79 -5.41
N GLU A 4 8.64 -6.57 -5.50
CA GLU A 4 7.58 -6.29 -6.46
C GLU A 4 6.47 -5.51 -5.77
N THR A 5 6.02 -4.43 -6.42
CA THR A 5 4.89 -3.66 -5.95
C THR A 5 3.63 -4.18 -6.61
N LYS A 6 2.52 -4.15 -5.88
CA LYS A 6 1.24 -4.63 -6.37
C LYS A 6 0.68 -3.72 -7.47
N PHE A 7 0.98 -2.42 -7.38
CA PHE A 7 0.48 -1.41 -8.32
C PHE A 7 1.63 -0.59 -8.87
N ASP A 8 1.47 -0.09 -10.09
CA ASP A 8 2.46 0.79 -10.74
C ASP A 8 2.03 2.24 -10.68
N ILE A 9 3.01 3.14 -10.88
CA ILE A 9 2.73 4.57 -11.01
C ILE A 9 1.79 4.79 -12.20
N GLY A 10 0.76 5.60 -11.98
CA GLY A 10 -0.27 5.87 -12.99
C GLY A 10 -1.46 4.92 -12.95
N LYS A 11 -1.35 3.85 -12.17
CA LYS A 11 -2.46 2.90 -12.00
C LYS A 11 -3.58 3.54 -11.19
N ILE A 12 -4.81 3.36 -11.65
CA ILE A 12 -5.99 3.82 -10.90
C ILE A 12 -6.32 2.74 -9.86
N VAL A 13 -6.42 3.16 -8.60
CA VAL A 13 -6.78 2.28 -7.48
C VAL A 13 -7.95 2.88 -6.71
N TYR A 14 -8.61 2.06 -5.94
CA TYR A 14 -9.79 2.46 -5.16
C TYR A 14 -9.49 2.35 -3.67
N VAL A 15 -9.96 3.34 -2.92
CA VAL A 15 -9.73 3.41 -1.48
C VAL A 15 -10.99 3.93 -0.79
N LEU A 16 -11.24 3.40 0.40
CA LEU A 16 -12.36 3.88 1.22
C LEU A 16 -11.91 5.07 2.05
N THR A 17 -12.60 6.19 1.91
CA THR A 17 -12.35 7.43 2.66
C THR A 17 -13.57 7.79 3.48
N CYS A 18 -13.46 8.85 4.28
CA CYS A 18 -14.61 9.36 5.03
C CYS A 18 -15.75 9.84 4.13
N LYS A 19 -15.47 10.12 2.86
CA LYS A 19 -16.47 10.53 1.87
C LYS A 19 -17.04 9.35 1.09
N GLY A 20 -16.54 8.14 1.33
CA GLY A 20 -16.95 6.95 0.61
C GLY A 20 -15.83 6.35 -0.23
N ILE A 21 -16.18 5.64 -1.28
CA ILE A 21 -15.21 5.01 -2.17
C ILE A 21 -14.71 6.03 -3.18
N GLU A 22 -13.42 6.26 -3.20
CA GLU A 22 -12.79 7.18 -4.14
C GLU A 22 -11.72 6.46 -4.94
N SER A 23 -11.43 6.96 -6.14
CA SER A 23 -10.38 6.42 -7.00
C SER A 23 -9.33 7.48 -7.28
N PHE A 24 -8.08 7.08 -7.29
CA PHE A 24 -6.96 7.97 -7.56
C PHE A 24 -5.91 7.26 -8.39
N ALA A 25 -5.14 8.04 -9.17
CA ALA A 25 -3.98 7.54 -9.87
C ALA A 25 -2.76 7.62 -8.95
N ILE A 26 -1.97 6.57 -8.91
CA ILE A 26 -0.76 6.52 -8.09
C ILE A 26 0.27 7.49 -8.65
N GLN A 27 0.79 8.39 -7.81
CA GLN A 27 1.78 9.38 -8.19
C GLN A 27 3.20 8.96 -7.81
N GLU A 28 3.35 8.34 -6.64
CA GLU A 28 4.66 7.90 -6.14
C GLU A 28 4.50 6.60 -5.37
N ILE A 29 5.60 5.86 -5.28
CA ILE A 29 5.67 4.61 -4.52
C ILE A 29 6.84 4.72 -3.55
N ARG A 30 6.59 4.39 -2.28
CA ARG A 30 7.64 4.33 -1.26
C ARG A 30 7.72 2.93 -0.69
N ILE A 31 8.92 2.37 -0.72
CA ILE A 31 9.19 1.06 -0.16
C ILE A 31 10.07 1.26 1.06
N ASN A 32 9.55 0.89 2.22
CA ASN A 32 10.27 0.94 3.48
C ASN A 32 10.63 -0.48 3.88
N ARG A 33 11.91 -0.72 4.13
CA ARG A 33 12.42 -2.03 4.53
C ARG A 33 13.22 -1.87 5.81
N GLY A 34 13.12 -2.87 6.67
CA GLY A 34 13.86 -2.84 7.91
C GLY A 34 14.15 -4.25 8.41
N ILE A 35 15.09 -4.33 9.33
CA ILE A 35 15.42 -5.58 10.02
C ILE A 35 15.23 -5.31 11.49
N ILE A 36 14.39 -6.14 12.14
CA ILE A 36 14.21 -6.07 13.57
C ILE A 36 15.09 -7.13 14.19
N ASN A 37 16.05 -6.68 15.00
CA ASN A 37 16.99 -7.55 15.69
C ASN A 37 16.87 -7.27 17.19
N ARG A 38 16.01 -8.03 17.86
CA ARG A 38 15.79 -7.89 19.30
C ARG A 38 16.54 -8.96 20.06
N PHE A 39 16.92 -8.61 21.28
CA PHE A 39 17.57 -9.54 22.18
C PHE A 39 16.68 -10.78 22.41
N CYS A 40 17.27 -11.95 22.24
CA CYS A 40 16.60 -13.25 22.41
C CYS A 40 15.54 -13.58 21.34
N ILE A 41 15.46 -12.80 20.27
CA ILE A 41 14.55 -13.04 19.16
C ILE A 41 15.36 -13.10 17.88
N LYS A 42 15.01 -14.03 16.98
CA LYS A 42 15.68 -14.10 15.69
C LYS A 42 15.39 -12.81 14.89
N PRO A 43 16.40 -12.23 14.22
CA PRO A 43 16.14 -11.07 13.37
C PRO A 43 15.19 -11.43 12.24
N TYR A 44 14.29 -10.51 11.90
CA TYR A 44 13.42 -10.70 10.75
C TYR A 44 13.34 -9.40 9.95
N GLU A 45 13.14 -9.55 8.65
CA GLU A 45 12.98 -8.43 7.74
C GLU A 45 11.50 -8.10 7.62
N TRP A 46 11.21 -6.81 7.50
CA TRP A 46 9.87 -6.34 7.20
C TRP A 46 9.93 -5.38 6.01
N THR A 47 8.86 -5.36 5.25
CA THR A 47 8.73 -4.45 4.10
C THR A 47 7.35 -3.84 4.15
N THR A 48 7.31 -2.51 4.06
CA THR A 48 6.07 -1.76 3.96
C THR A 48 6.08 -0.99 2.64
N ILE A 49 5.02 -1.15 1.86
CA ILE A 49 4.88 -0.45 0.59
C ILE A 49 3.74 0.54 0.73
N GLN A 50 4.04 1.80 0.42
CA GLN A 50 3.07 2.88 0.49
C GLN A 50 2.99 3.59 -0.85
N TYR A 51 1.81 4.08 -1.16
CA TYR A 51 1.54 4.78 -2.42
C TYR A 51 1.07 6.19 -2.13
N TYR A 52 1.63 7.16 -2.85
CA TYR A 52 1.26 8.56 -2.72
C TYR A 52 0.23 8.92 -3.77
N MET A 53 -0.88 9.47 -3.32
CA MET A 53 -1.94 9.95 -4.18
C MET A 53 -2.84 10.93 -3.40
N ASN A 54 -3.40 11.88 -4.09
CA ASN A 54 -4.31 12.87 -3.49
C ASN A 54 -3.74 13.54 -2.24
N GLY A 55 -2.42 13.82 -2.24
CA GLY A 55 -1.77 14.51 -1.13
C GLY A 55 -1.53 13.66 0.11
N GLN A 56 -1.74 12.36 0.05
CA GLN A 56 -1.59 11.47 1.19
C GLN A 56 -0.91 10.16 0.79
N TRP A 57 -0.30 9.51 1.79
CA TRP A 57 0.28 8.19 1.63
C TRP A 57 -0.69 7.14 2.13
N TYR A 58 -0.86 6.07 1.35
CA TYR A 58 -1.75 4.96 1.69
C TYR A 58 -0.96 3.66 1.70
N ASP A 59 -1.27 2.78 2.65
CA ASP A 59 -0.67 1.46 2.71
C ASP A 59 -1.23 0.58 1.59
N GLU A 60 -0.40 -0.34 1.09
CA GLU A 60 -0.78 -1.21 -0.03
C GLU A 60 -2.04 -2.03 0.28
N ASP A 61 -2.20 -2.48 1.50
CA ASP A 61 -3.34 -3.31 1.89
C ASP A 61 -4.67 -2.55 1.93
N LYS A 62 -4.62 -1.22 1.91
CA LYS A 62 -5.83 -0.39 1.90
C LYS A 62 -6.30 -0.05 0.50
N LEU A 63 -5.51 -0.41 -0.51
CA LEU A 63 -5.81 -0.09 -1.90
C LEU A 63 -6.30 -1.32 -2.64
N HIS A 64 -7.22 -1.12 -3.56
CA HIS A 64 -7.80 -2.21 -4.35
C HIS A 64 -7.80 -1.85 -5.82
N ALA A 65 -7.55 -2.83 -6.67
CA ALA A 65 -7.50 -2.63 -8.11
C ALA A 65 -8.86 -2.34 -8.71
N THR A 66 -9.94 -2.81 -8.06
CA THR A 66 -11.30 -2.57 -8.52
C THR A 66 -12.19 -2.18 -7.36
N LYS A 67 -13.26 -1.46 -7.69
CA LYS A 67 -14.27 -1.08 -6.69
C LYS A 67 -14.93 -2.31 -6.06
N GLU A 68 -15.11 -3.34 -6.86
CA GLU A 68 -15.73 -4.58 -6.40
C GLU A 68 -14.89 -5.29 -5.34
N GLU A 69 -13.57 -5.31 -5.51
CA GLU A 69 -12.66 -5.87 -4.52
C GLU A 69 -12.74 -5.11 -3.20
N LEU A 70 -12.82 -3.79 -3.27
CA LEU A 70 -12.96 -2.96 -2.07
C LEU A 70 -14.26 -3.27 -1.35
N ILE A 71 -15.35 -3.39 -2.07
CA ILE A 71 -16.67 -3.67 -1.48
C ILE A 71 -16.68 -5.02 -0.76
N LYS A 72 -15.97 -6.00 -1.28
CA LYS A 72 -15.88 -7.33 -0.66
C LYS A 72 -15.19 -7.30 0.71
N THR A 73 -14.41 -6.29 1.00
CA THR A 73 -13.70 -6.17 2.28
C THR A 73 -14.48 -5.41 3.35
N LEU A 74 -15.61 -4.85 2.97
CA LEU A 74 -16.46 -4.07 3.89
C LEU A 74 -17.37 -4.95 4.74
#